data_d443e0edad7b696b09d737a7c73869d9
#
_entry.id   d443e0edad7b696b09d737a7c73869d9
#
_cell.length_a   1.000
_cell.length_b   1.000
_cell.length_c   1.000
_cell.angle_alpha   90.00
_cell.angle_beta   90.00
_cell.angle_gamma   90.00
#
_symmetry.space_group_name_H-M   'P 1'
#
loop_
_entity.id
_entity.type
_entity.pdbx_description
1 polymer ?
#
loop_
_entity_poly.entity_id
_entity_poly.type
_entity_poly.pdbx_seq_one_letter_code
_entity_poly.pdbx_strand_id
1 'polypeptide(L)'
;MIYPGRNPDCISWKGALCYSILNQTGKESMKQTPETVVLVNFGCEEIQKFARAIRDRHIYTMVMPYTVPAERVMQEAPVGLILCADAGVPARPEARAKFDALKLPTLDLCGGVAGKVEEAVEFCRTRCGCTGSWTMERFIEEAIADIRKQVGDQKVVLGLSGGVDSSVVAALIHKAIGKQLTCVFVNHGLLRKNEPEMVQKIFARNFDMNLCYIDASDRFLDKLKGVADPEQKRKIIGKEFIDVFAEAAAKIDAPFLGQGTIYPDILESIPLDGNPNGVIKSHHNVGGLPKDMKFKLVEPVERLFKDEVRAVGRMLGLPSELIDRHPFPGPSLGVRHVGPIERNTLAMLREADAIVTEELTKAGWYHKTWQTFAIFVPVKTVGIKNGHRSYDYVIAIRSINSVDAVTAQVVRLPWELLETMMERIVREVDGVNRVVYDITAKPPGTIEWE
;
A
#
# COMPACT_ATOMS: atom_id res chain seq x y z
N MET A 1 -17.44 15.48 -28.78
CA MET A 1 -16.13 15.79 -29.40
C MET A 1 -15.25 14.59 -29.21
N ILE A 2 -14.87 13.95 -30.31
CA ILE A 2 -14.13 12.69 -30.38
C ILE A 2 -12.66 13.01 -30.30
N TYR A 3 -11.92 12.41 -29.36
CA TYR A 3 -10.46 12.47 -29.33
C TYR A 3 -9.88 11.33 -30.18
N PRO A 4 -9.00 11.60 -31.16
CA PRO A 4 -8.29 10.56 -31.90
C PRO A 4 -6.87 10.32 -31.35
N GLY A 5 -6.41 9.08 -31.42
CA GLY A 5 -5.01 8.70 -31.54
C GLY A 5 -4.37 8.03 -30.34
N ARG A 6 -4.56 6.72 -30.20
CA ARG A 6 -3.65 5.84 -29.41
C ARG A 6 -2.63 5.22 -30.38
N ASN A 7 -1.37 5.37 -30.03
CA ASN A 7 -0.25 4.74 -30.71
C ASN A 7 -0.16 3.25 -30.30
N PRO A 8 -0.07 2.28 -31.22
CA PRO A 8 -0.22 0.83 -30.93
C PRO A 8 1.02 0.13 -30.36
N ASP A 9 2.17 0.78 -30.24
CA ASP A 9 3.45 0.11 -30.05
C ASP A 9 3.94 -0.10 -28.60
N CYS A 10 3.06 0.09 -27.59
CA CYS A 10 3.40 -0.15 -26.17
C CYS A 10 2.72 -1.36 -25.52
N ILE A 11 2.21 -2.29 -26.32
CA ILE A 11 1.46 -3.44 -25.81
C ILE A 11 2.23 -4.70 -26.19
N SER A 12 2.94 -5.37 -25.24
CA SER A 12 3.06 -6.84 -25.34
C SER A 12 3.81 -7.59 -24.24
N TRP A 13 4.24 -7.00 -23.12
CA TRP A 13 5.11 -7.78 -22.20
C TRP A 13 4.60 -7.96 -20.76
N LYS A 14 3.48 -7.37 -20.35
CA LYS A 14 3.01 -7.39 -18.94
C LYS A 14 2.09 -8.57 -18.59
N GLY A 15 1.41 -9.17 -19.56
CA GLY A 15 0.54 -10.33 -19.32
C GLY A 15 1.31 -11.63 -19.05
N ALA A 16 2.51 -11.77 -19.61
CA ALA A 16 3.31 -12.98 -19.46
C ALA A 16 4.00 -13.07 -18.09
N LEU A 17 4.30 -11.93 -17.44
CA LEU A 17 5.02 -11.93 -16.14
C LEU A 17 4.10 -12.26 -14.97
N CYS A 18 2.86 -11.77 -14.98
CA CYS A 18 1.87 -12.13 -13.95
C CYS A 18 1.45 -13.62 -14.07
N TYR A 19 1.34 -14.15 -15.29
CA TYR A 19 1.09 -15.57 -15.52
C TYR A 19 2.33 -16.43 -15.16
N SER A 20 3.55 -15.91 -15.29
CA SER A 20 4.76 -16.65 -14.91
C SER A 20 4.99 -16.68 -13.41
N ILE A 21 4.57 -15.65 -12.65
CA ILE A 21 4.61 -15.65 -11.18
C ILE A 21 3.62 -16.71 -10.65
N LEU A 22 2.45 -16.84 -11.25
CA LEU A 22 1.48 -17.87 -10.91
C LEU A 22 1.94 -19.29 -11.34
N ASN A 23 2.85 -19.41 -12.33
CA ASN A 23 3.35 -20.71 -12.84
C ASN A 23 4.73 -21.13 -12.28
N GLN A 24 5.47 -20.25 -11.59
CA GLN A 24 6.77 -20.63 -11.00
C GLN A 24 6.69 -21.28 -9.62
N THR A 25 5.51 -21.43 -9.03
CA THR A 25 5.32 -22.18 -7.77
C THR A 25 5.24 -23.69 -7.95
N GLY A 26 5.65 -24.23 -9.08
CA GLY A 26 5.85 -25.65 -9.28
C GLY A 26 7.11 -26.15 -8.56
N LYS A 27 7.12 -26.15 -7.22
CA LYS A 27 8.03 -26.94 -6.39
C LYS A 27 7.27 -27.48 -5.19
N GLU A 28 7.23 -28.80 -5.14
CA GLU A 28 6.86 -29.59 -3.98
C GLU A 28 7.54 -29.09 -2.70
N SER A 29 6.84 -28.30 -1.93
CA SER A 29 7.06 -28.16 -0.49
C SER A 29 5.73 -28.46 0.14
N MET A 30 5.69 -29.41 1.07
CA MET A 30 4.56 -29.52 1.98
C MET A 30 4.43 -28.18 2.72
N LYS A 31 3.78 -27.19 2.09
CA LYS A 31 3.21 -26.07 2.80
C LYS A 31 2.20 -26.69 3.73
N GLN A 32 2.32 -26.50 5.01
CA GLN A 32 1.17 -26.57 5.87
C GLN A 32 0.31 -25.39 5.46
N THR A 33 -0.44 -25.57 4.37
CA THR A 33 -1.40 -24.56 3.92
C THR A 33 -2.43 -24.39 5.01
N PRO A 34 -2.73 -23.16 5.42
CA PRO A 34 -3.84 -22.93 6.33
C PRO A 34 -5.11 -23.54 5.71
N GLU A 35 -6.07 -23.96 6.55
CA GLU A 35 -7.37 -24.44 6.11
C GLU A 35 -8.03 -23.39 5.20
N THR A 36 -7.76 -23.47 3.89
CA THR A 36 -8.09 -22.42 2.92
C THR A 36 -9.53 -22.57 2.44
N VAL A 37 -10.33 -21.53 2.64
CA VAL A 37 -11.66 -21.43 2.01
C VAL A 37 -11.57 -20.46 0.84
N VAL A 38 -11.91 -20.91 -0.37
CA VAL A 38 -11.87 -20.07 -1.57
C VAL A 38 -13.22 -19.40 -1.77
N LEU A 39 -13.20 -18.06 -1.82
CA LEU A 39 -14.34 -17.24 -2.22
C LEU A 39 -14.27 -17.00 -3.73
N VAL A 40 -15.21 -17.53 -4.47
CA VAL A 40 -15.28 -17.35 -5.93
C VAL A 40 -16.13 -16.13 -6.26
N ASN A 41 -15.52 -15.12 -6.84
CA ASN A 41 -16.17 -13.87 -7.19
C ASN A 41 -16.88 -13.97 -8.54
N PHE A 42 -18.22 -14.04 -8.53
CA PHE A 42 -19.07 -13.98 -9.70
C PHE A 42 -19.59 -12.58 -10.03
N GLY A 43 -19.11 -11.54 -9.33
CA GLY A 43 -19.54 -10.15 -9.44
C GLY A 43 -20.09 -9.63 -8.10
N CYS A 44 -19.35 -9.82 -7.03
CA CYS A 44 -19.62 -9.27 -5.71
C CYS A 44 -18.64 -8.10 -5.46
N GLU A 45 -19.16 -6.89 -5.33
CA GLU A 45 -18.37 -5.68 -5.10
C GLU A 45 -17.72 -5.67 -3.70
N GLU A 46 -18.43 -6.16 -2.69
CA GLU A 46 -18.00 -6.17 -1.29
C GLU A 46 -17.18 -7.42 -0.89
N ILE A 47 -16.74 -8.24 -1.87
CA ILE A 47 -16.10 -9.53 -1.58
C ILE A 47 -14.85 -9.42 -0.71
N GLN A 48 -14.07 -8.34 -0.85
CA GLN A 48 -12.88 -8.13 -0.01
C GLN A 48 -13.26 -7.87 1.45
N LYS A 49 -14.28 -7.05 1.69
CA LYS A 49 -14.81 -6.81 3.04
C LYS A 49 -15.38 -8.08 3.66
N PHE A 50 -16.10 -8.87 2.84
CA PHE A 50 -16.66 -10.15 3.26
C PHE A 50 -15.57 -11.17 3.61
N ALA A 51 -14.55 -11.32 2.75
CA ALA A 51 -13.40 -12.19 2.99
C ALA A 51 -12.67 -11.82 4.29
N ARG A 52 -12.47 -10.52 4.53
CA ARG A 52 -11.84 -9.99 5.73
C ARG A 52 -12.67 -10.27 6.98
N ALA A 53 -13.99 -10.07 6.93
CA ALA A 53 -14.88 -10.36 8.07
C ALA A 53 -14.87 -11.84 8.48
N ILE A 54 -14.65 -12.76 7.53
CA ILE A 54 -14.46 -14.19 7.82
C ILE A 54 -13.07 -14.43 8.44
N ARG A 55 -12.02 -13.75 7.97
CA ARG A 55 -10.67 -13.83 8.57
C ARG A 55 -10.62 -13.30 10.01
N ASP A 56 -11.44 -12.31 10.36
CA ASP A 56 -11.62 -11.83 11.73
C ASP A 56 -12.18 -12.92 12.68
N ARG A 57 -12.72 -14.01 12.12
CA ARG A 57 -13.15 -15.23 12.85
C ARG A 57 -12.11 -16.37 12.78
N HIS A 58 -10.85 -16.02 12.46
CA HIS A 58 -9.70 -16.92 12.36
C HIS A 58 -9.80 -17.99 11.27
N ILE A 59 -10.53 -17.73 10.20
CA ILE A 59 -10.64 -18.61 9.03
C ILE A 59 -9.93 -17.97 7.84
N TYR A 60 -8.92 -18.65 7.28
CA TYR A 60 -8.21 -18.14 6.12
C TYR A 60 -9.08 -18.21 4.87
N THR A 61 -9.22 -17.10 4.18
CA THR A 61 -9.99 -16.99 2.94
C THR A 61 -9.11 -16.48 1.80
N MET A 62 -9.34 -17.04 0.61
CA MET A 62 -8.73 -16.58 -0.63
C MET A 62 -9.80 -16.22 -1.65
N VAL A 63 -9.72 -15.03 -2.23
CA VAL A 63 -10.66 -14.57 -3.27
C VAL A 63 -10.09 -14.92 -4.64
N MET A 64 -10.90 -15.55 -5.48
CA MET A 64 -10.55 -15.86 -6.87
C MET A 64 -11.68 -15.43 -7.80
N PRO A 65 -11.40 -14.95 -9.04
CA PRO A 65 -12.44 -14.64 -10.01
C PRO A 65 -13.10 -15.92 -10.53
N TYR A 66 -14.35 -15.84 -10.93
CA TYR A 66 -15.06 -16.98 -11.51
C TYR A 66 -14.42 -17.52 -12.79
N THR A 67 -13.54 -16.75 -13.43
CA THR A 67 -12.80 -17.13 -14.64
C THR A 67 -11.61 -18.03 -14.38
N VAL A 68 -11.17 -18.16 -13.11
CA VAL A 68 -10.01 -18.99 -12.75
C VAL A 68 -10.21 -20.46 -13.17
N PRO A 69 -9.18 -21.15 -13.72
CA PRO A 69 -9.24 -22.58 -13.97
C PRO A 69 -9.44 -23.40 -12.69
N ALA A 70 -10.17 -24.50 -12.76
CA ALA A 70 -10.43 -25.37 -11.60
C ALA A 70 -9.14 -25.95 -11.01
N GLU A 71 -8.18 -26.29 -11.86
CA GLU A 71 -6.86 -26.79 -11.48
C GLU A 71 -6.08 -25.79 -10.62
N ARG A 72 -6.22 -24.48 -10.93
CA ARG A 72 -5.60 -23.40 -10.15
C ARG A 72 -6.20 -23.30 -8.76
N VAL A 73 -7.52 -23.47 -8.63
CA VAL A 73 -8.21 -23.51 -7.33
C VAL A 73 -7.67 -24.67 -6.49
N MET A 74 -7.53 -25.85 -7.10
CA MET A 74 -7.04 -27.04 -6.39
C MET A 74 -5.57 -26.98 -5.95
N GLN A 75 -4.75 -26.13 -6.59
CA GLN A 75 -3.36 -25.89 -6.15
C GLN A 75 -3.29 -25.24 -4.76
N GLU A 76 -4.33 -24.53 -4.33
CA GLU A 76 -4.42 -23.95 -2.99
C GLU A 76 -4.94 -24.96 -1.93
N ALA A 77 -5.20 -26.21 -2.32
CA ALA A 77 -5.73 -27.27 -1.46
C ALA A 77 -6.93 -26.82 -0.61
N PRO A 78 -7.98 -26.24 -1.23
CA PRO A 78 -9.08 -25.65 -0.50
C PRO A 78 -9.91 -26.71 0.25
N VAL A 79 -10.36 -26.38 1.47
CA VAL A 79 -11.26 -27.23 2.25
C VAL A 79 -12.73 -26.95 1.94
N GLY A 80 -13.03 -25.85 1.25
CA GLY A 80 -14.38 -25.49 0.81
C GLY A 80 -14.42 -24.27 -0.09
N LEU A 81 -15.58 -24.05 -0.70
CA LEU A 81 -15.84 -22.94 -1.61
C LEU A 81 -17.03 -22.11 -1.12
N ILE A 82 -16.97 -20.79 -1.32
CA ILE A 82 -18.10 -19.88 -1.16
C ILE A 82 -18.26 -19.13 -2.48
N LEU A 83 -19.40 -19.30 -3.15
CA LEU A 83 -19.71 -18.61 -4.41
C LEU A 83 -20.40 -17.30 -4.08
N CYS A 84 -19.82 -16.17 -4.51
CA CYS A 84 -20.29 -14.82 -4.15
C CYS A 84 -20.68 -14.02 -5.38
N ALA A 85 -21.88 -13.46 -5.38
CA ALA A 85 -22.33 -12.48 -6.37
C ALA A 85 -23.34 -11.52 -5.71
N ASP A 86 -23.42 -10.30 -6.19
CA ASP A 86 -24.45 -9.36 -5.75
C ASP A 86 -25.82 -9.71 -6.34
N ALA A 87 -26.89 -9.23 -5.71
CA ALA A 87 -28.24 -9.41 -6.21
C ALA A 87 -28.40 -8.79 -7.61
N GLY A 88 -28.99 -9.56 -8.54
CA GLY A 88 -29.20 -9.12 -9.92
C GLY A 88 -28.01 -9.37 -10.87
N VAL A 89 -26.88 -9.88 -10.38
CA VAL A 89 -25.79 -10.32 -11.26
C VAL A 89 -26.28 -11.55 -12.06
N PRO A 90 -26.11 -11.57 -13.41
CA PRO A 90 -26.56 -12.69 -14.23
C PRO A 90 -25.92 -14.01 -13.81
N ALA A 91 -26.72 -15.07 -13.71
CA ALA A 91 -26.22 -16.42 -13.47
C ALA A 91 -25.28 -16.85 -14.62
N ARG A 92 -24.20 -17.55 -14.23
CA ARG A 92 -23.17 -18.06 -15.15
C ARG A 92 -23.05 -19.58 -15.01
N PRO A 93 -24.03 -20.36 -15.49
CA PRO A 93 -24.12 -21.79 -15.21
C PRO A 93 -22.90 -22.58 -15.69
N GLU A 94 -22.34 -22.24 -16.85
CA GLU A 94 -21.13 -22.89 -17.37
C GLU A 94 -19.89 -22.64 -16.47
N ALA A 95 -19.73 -21.39 -16.02
CA ALA A 95 -18.64 -21.07 -15.11
C ALA A 95 -18.82 -21.71 -13.74
N ARG A 96 -20.07 -21.90 -13.29
CA ARG A 96 -20.39 -22.55 -12.01
C ARG A 96 -20.12 -24.05 -12.07
N ALA A 97 -20.50 -24.73 -13.16
CA ALA A 97 -20.37 -26.18 -13.31
C ALA A 97 -18.94 -26.69 -13.05
N LYS A 98 -17.91 -25.89 -13.39
CA LYS A 98 -16.51 -26.28 -13.12
C LYS A 98 -16.16 -26.32 -11.62
N PHE A 99 -16.79 -25.47 -10.79
CA PHE A 99 -16.59 -25.46 -9.34
C PHE A 99 -17.40 -26.58 -8.69
N ASP A 100 -18.61 -26.86 -9.15
CA ASP A 100 -19.43 -27.99 -8.71
C ASP A 100 -18.73 -29.33 -8.97
N ALA A 101 -18.00 -29.44 -10.08
CA ALA A 101 -17.19 -30.62 -10.44
C ALA A 101 -16.05 -30.93 -9.46
N LEU A 102 -15.59 -29.95 -8.66
CA LEU A 102 -14.54 -30.14 -7.66
C LEU A 102 -14.99 -30.99 -6.44
N LYS A 103 -16.30 -31.16 -6.25
CA LYS A 103 -16.90 -31.96 -5.16
C LYS A 103 -16.48 -31.51 -3.76
N LEU A 104 -16.13 -30.24 -3.60
CA LEU A 104 -15.84 -29.62 -2.34
C LEU A 104 -17.11 -29.15 -1.62
N PRO A 105 -17.16 -29.08 -0.29
CA PRO A 105 -18.21 -28.36 0.40
C PRO A 105 -18.36 -26.97 -0.20
N THR A 106 -19.57 -26.62 -0.63
CA THR A 106 -19.84 -25.35 -1.32
C THR A 106 -21.02 -24.64 -0.67
N LEU A 107 -20.84 -23.35 -0.36
CA LEU A 107 -21.91 -22.44 0.06
C LEU A 107 -22.19 -21.46 -1.08
N ASP A 108 -23.48 -21.34 -1.41
CA ASP A 108 -23.93 -20.42 -2.47
C ASP A 108 -24.50 -19.13 -1.88
N LEU A 109 -23.81 -18.02 -2.11
CA LEU A 109 -24.22 -16.67 -1.75
C LEU A 109 -24.37 -15.78 -2.99
N CYS A 110 -24.75 -16.38 -4.14
CA CYS A 110 -25.07 -15.65 -5.37
C CYS A 110 -26.42 -14.94 -5.30
N GLY A 111 -26.58 -14.02 -4.40
CA GLY A 111 -27.77 -13.22 -4.12
C GLY A 111 -27.44 -12.09 -3.16
N GLY A 112 -26.18 -11.98 -2.77
CA GLY A 112 -25.63 -10.97 -1.88
C GLY A 112 -24.98 -11.55 -0.64
N VAL A 113 -23.90 -10.92 -0.22
CA VAL A 113 -23.11 -11.31 0.97
C VAL A 113 -23.42 -10.48 2.23
N ALA A 114 -24.24 -9.43 2.08
CA ALA A 114 -24.62 -8.54 3.19
C ALA A 114 -25.30 -9.32 4.33
N GLY A 115 -24.78 -9.19 5.56
CA GLY A 115 -25.30 -9.90 6.73
C GLY A 115 -25.04 -11.42 6.76
N LYS A 116 -24.26 -11.97 5.83
CA LYS A 116 -24.01 -13.42 5.69
C LYS A 116 -22.71 -13.92 6.31
N VAL A 117 -22.01 -13.10 7.07
CA VAL A 117 -20.70 -13.47 7.67
C VAL A 117 -20.85 -14.66 8.62
N GLU A 118 -21.83 -14.65 9.52
CA GLU A 118 -22.01 -15.74 10.49
C GLU A 118 -22.44 -17.06 9.81
N GLU A 119 -23.27 -16.99 8.76
CA GLU A 119 -23.65 -18.16 7.95
C GLU A 119 -22.41 -18.77 7.26
N ALA A 120 -21.55 -17.92 6.69
CA ALA A 120 -20.29 -18.36 6.08
C ALA A 120 -19.33 -18.98 7.09
N VAL A 121 -19.20 -18.38 8.27
CA VAL A 121 -18.35 -18.89 9.36
C VAL A 121 -18.86 -20.24 9.87
N GLU A 122 -20.18 -20.38 10.08
CA GLU A 122 -20.79 -21.65 10.46
C GLU A 122 -20.54 -22.74 9.40
N PHE A 123 -20.75 -22.42 8.13
CA PHE A 123 -20.42 -23.31 7.02
C PHE A 123 -18.95 -23.75 7.04
N CYS A 124 -18.02 -22.80 7.20
CA CYS A 124 -16.60 -23.12 7.26
C CYS A 124 -16.26 -24.07 8.41
N ARG A 125 -16.85 -23.87 9.59
CA ARG A 125 -16.60 -24.71 10.76
C ARG A 125 -17.24 -26.08 10.64
N THR A 126 -18.51 -26.14 10.24
CA THR A 126 -19.31 -27.37 10.30
C THR A 126 -19.16 -28.25 9.05
N ARG A 127 -19.00 -27.64 7.87
CA ARG A 127 -18.95 -28.36 6.59
C ARG A 127 -17.55 -28.48 6.03
N CYS A 128 -16.68 -27.47 6.26
CA CYS A 128 -15.30 -27.49 5.77
C CYS A 128 -14.30 -27.95 6.84
N GLY A 129 -14.72 -28.07 8.13
CA GLY A 129 -13.86 -28.52 9.21
C GLY A 129 -12.82 -27.50 9.66
N CYS A 130 -13.03 -26.20 9.38
CA CYS A 130 -12.09 -25.17 9.80
C CYS A 130 -12.01 -25.05 11.32
N THR A 131 -10.81 -25.13 11.86
CA THR A 131 -10.53 -25.08 13.31
C THR A 131 -10.33 -23.67 13.85
N GLY A 132 -10.23 -22.67 12.98
CA GLY A 132 -9.91 -21.30 13.38
C GLY A 132 -8.42 -21.07 13.57
N SER A 133 -7.60 -21.69 12.75
CA SER A 133 -6.14 -21.68 12.87
C SER A 133 -5.46 -20.44 12.27
N TRP A 134 -6.21 -19.56 11.60
CA TRP A 134 -5.65 -18.33 11.02
C TRP A 134 -5.45 -17.26 12.09
N THR A 135 -4.24 -17.20 12.65
CA THR A 135 -3.81 -16.17 13.61
C THR A 135 -2.49 -15.54 13.13
N MET A 136 -2.23 -14.32 13.59
CA MET A 136 -1.01 -13.62 13.17
C MET A 136 0.25 -14.18 13.80
N GLU A 137 0.15 -14.81 15.00
CA GLU A 137 1.24 -15.55 15.63
C GLU A 137 1.70 -16.70 14.74
N ARG A 138 0.74 -17.55 14.36
CA ARG A 138 1.02 -18.70 13.50
C ARG A 138 1.52 -18.27 12.12
N PHE A 139 0.93 -17.23 11.55
CA PHE A 139 1.41 -16.64 10.31
C PHE A 139 2.88 -16.22 10.39
N ILE A 140 3.29 -15.54 11.48
CA ILE A 140 4.68 -15.11 11.68
C ILE A 140 5.62 -16.31 11.71
N GLU A 141 5.26 -17.38 12.43
CA GLU A 141 6.06 -18.60 12.52
C GLU A 141 6.22 -19.26 11.14
N GLU A 142 5.11 -19.43 10.41
CA GLU A 142 5.10 -20.00 9.06
C GLU A 142 5.92 -19.13 8.08
N ALA A 143 5.71 -17.80 8.08
CA ALA A 143 6.44 -16.89 7.22
C ALA A 143 7.96 -16.92 7.47
N ILE A 144 8.39 -16.98 8.74
CA ILE A 144 9.81 -17.10 9.09
C ILE A 144 10.39 -18.43 8.57
N ALA A 145 9.66 -19.53 8.71
CA ALA A 145 10.10 -20.83 8.21
C ALA A 145 10.22 -20.85 6.67
N ASP A 146 9.22 -20.27 5.99
CA ASP A 146 9.20 -20.16 4.52
C ASP A 146 10.36 -19.29 4.01
N ILE A 147 10.60 -18.12 4.63
CA ILE A 147 11.73 -17.24 4.28
C ILE A 147 13.06 -17.98 4.43
N ARG A 148 13.28 -18.66 5.58
CA ARG A 148 14.51 -19.44 5.81
C ARG A 148 14.72 -20.52 4.76
N LYS A 149 13.66 -21.23 4.42
CA LYS A 149 13.70 -22.29 3.39
C LYS A 149 13.98 -21.73 2.00
N GLN A 150 13.36 -20.59 1.65
CA GLN A 150 13.51 -19.96 0.35
C GLN A 150 14.89 -19.35 0.15
N VAL A 151 15.41 -18.65 1.17
CA VAL A 151 16.62 -17.85 1.09
C VAL A 151 17.88 -18.69 1.37
N GLY A 152 17.81 -19.62 2.33
CA GLY A 152 18.99 -20.38 2.79
C GLY A 152 20.08 -19.44 3.31
N ASP A 153 21.30 -19.67 2.87
CA ASP A 153 22.47 -18.87 3.27
C ASP A 153 22.71 -17.63 2.38
N GLN A 154 21.78 -17.32 1.47
CA GLN A 154 21.94 -16.23 0.52
C GLN A 154 21.49 -14.89 1.12
N LYS A 155 21.84 -13.78 0.43
CA LYS A 155 21.49 -12.42 0.85
C LYS A 155 20.17 -11.95 0.25
N VAL A 156 19.49 -11.07 0.96
CA VAL A 156 18.28 -10.38 0.52
C VAL A 156 18.54 -8.87 0.54
N VAL A 157 18.16 -8.16 -0.52
CA VAL A 157 18.07 -6.71 -0.53
C VAL A 157 16.60 -6.31 -0.46
N LEU A 158 16.28 -5.25 0.28
CA LEU A 158 14.93 -4.71 0.44
C LEU A 158 14.93 -3.20 0.30
N GLY A 159 14.07 -2.65 -0.57
CA GLY A 159 13.79 -1.22 -0.59
C GLY A 159 12.90 -0.82 0.59
N LEU A 160 13.48 -0.12 1.56
CA LEU A 160 12.75 0.37 2.73
C LEU A 160 12.19 1.75 2.43
N SER A 161 10.89 1.84 2.12
CA SER A 161 10.23 3.12 1.82
C SER A 161 9.86 3.94 3.06
N GLY A 162 10.06 3.40 4.27
CA GLY A 162 9.52 3.98 5.50
C GLY A 162 8.02 3.77 5.68
N GLY A 163 7.33 3.16 4.73
CA GLY A 163 5.92 2.75 4.84
C GLY A 163 5.75 1.50 5.71
N VAL A 164 4.51 1.26 6.16
CA VAL A 164 4.18 0.13 7.05
C VAL A 164 4.57 -1.20 6.43
N ASP A 165 4.22 -1.44 5.15
CA ASP A 165 4.40 -2.74 4.50
C ASP A 165 5.87 -3.11 4.38
N SER A 166 6.69 -2.22 3.80
CA SER A 166 8.14 -2.44 3.68
C SER A 166 8.81 -2.62 5.05
N SER A 167 8.29 -1.95 6.07
CA SER A 167 8.80 -2.05 7.45
C SER A 167 8.48 -3.39 8.09
N VAL A 168 7.28 -3.90 7.90
CA VAL A 168 6.86 -5.23 8.40
C VAL A 168 7.63 -6.33 7.67
N VAL A 169 7.79 -6.21 6.36
CA VAL A 169 8.61 -7.14 5.55
C VAL A 169 10.06 -7.13 6.02
N ALA A 170 10.64 -5.95 6.26
CA ALA A 170 12.00 -5.84 6.81
C ALA A 170 12.13 -6.57 8.15
N ALA A 171 11.17 -6.37 9.07
CA ALA A 171 11.17 -7.00 10.38
C ALA A 171 11.00 -8.53 10.29
N LEU A 172 10.10 -9.04 9.43
CA LEU A 172 9.91 -10.48 9.19
C LEU A 172 11.17 -11.13 8.62
N ILE A 173 11.73 -10.56 7.56
CA ILE A 173 12.93 -11.11 6.90
C ILE A 173 14.10 -11.04 7.88
N HIS A 174 14.28 -9.93 8.58
CA HIS A 174 15.35 -9.81 9.58
C HIS A 174 15.22 -10.85 10.71
N LYS A 175 14.01 -11.08 11.21
CA LYS A 175 13.75 -12.10 12.23
C LYS A 175 14.02 -13.53 11.71
N ALA A 176 13.83 -13.75 10.41
CA ALA A 176 14.11 -15.04 9.76
C ALA A 176 15.61 -15.29 9.53
N ILE A 177 16.32 -14.33 8.95
CA ILE A 177 17.68 -14.51 8.40
C ILE A 177 18.73 -13.50 8.92
N GLY A 178 18.33 -12.62 9.84
CA GLY A 178 19.26 -11.68 10.50
C GLY A 178 20.03 -10.79 9.52
N LYS A 179 21.32 -10.76 9.66
CA LYS A 179 22.25 -9.91 8.87
C LYS A 179 22.40 -10.26 7.40
N GLN A 180 21.77 -11.33 6.92
CA GLN A 180 21.69 -11.61 5.47
C GLN A 180 20.78 -10.61 4.75
N LEU A 181 19.87 -9.91 5.50
CA LEU A 181 19.08 -8.81 4.98
C LEU A 181 19.87 -7.52 4.97
N THR A 182 19.86 -6.80 3.85
CA THR A 182 20.28 -5.41 3.74
C THR A 182 19.10 -4.56 3.27
N CYS A 183 18.69 -3.60 4.09
CA CYS A 183 17.66 -2.63 3.75
C CYS A 183 18.30 -1.41 3.09
N VAL A 184 17.78 -0.98 1.94
CA VAL A 184 18.19 0.25 1.24
C VAL A 184 17.12 1.30 1.48
N PHE A 185 17.47 2.39 2.17
CA PHE A 185 16.59 3.53 2.38
C PHE A 185 17.12 4.74 1.61
N VAL A 186 16.28 5.25 0.71
CA VAL A 186 16.61 6.41 -0.13
C VAL A 186 15.91 7.65 0.41
N ASN A 187 16.70 8.61 0.92
CA ASN A 187 16.21 9.95 1.18
C ASN A 187 16.19 10.74 -0.14
N HIS A 188 15.02 10.89 -0.70
CA HIS A 188 14.80 11.64 -1.96
C HIS A 188 14.46 13.13 -1.72
N GLY A 189 14.61 13.64 -0.51
CA GLY A 189 14.36 15.04 -0.19
C GLY A 189 12.89 15.45 -0.10
N LEU A 190 11.94 14.56 -0.42
CA LEU A 190 10.48 14.83 -0.38
C LEU A 190 9.80 14.18 0.84
N LEU A 191 10.56 13.65 1.79
CA LEU A 191 10.06 13.05 3.01
C LEU A 191 9.55 14.10 4.01
N ARG A 192 8.73 13.64 4.97
CA ARG A 192 8.26 14.46 6.08
C ARG A 192 9.44 14.91 6.97
N LYS A 193 9.17 15.88 7.83
CA LYS A 193 10.15 16.35 8.82
C LYS A 193 10.61 15.20 9.72
N ASN A 194 11.92 15.06 9.91
CA ASN A 194 12.57 14.05 10.75
C ASN A 194 12.29 12.57 10.36
N GLU A 195 11.69 12.32 9.21
CA GLU A 195 11.39 10.93 8.76
C GLU A 195 12.68 10.14 8.46
N PRO A 196 13.70 10.70 7.77
CA PRO A 196 14.96 9.99 7.56
C PRO A 196 15.66 9.59 8.87
N GLU A 197 15.68 10.47 9.86
CA GLU A 197 16.29 10.23 11.18
C GLU A 197 15.50 9.17 11.96
N MET A 198 14.17 9.22 11.88
CA MET A 198 13.29 8.24 12.52
C MET A 198 13.53 6.83 11.93
N VAL A 199 13.62 6.69 10.63
CA VAL A 199 13.88 5.40 9.96
C VAL A 199 15.24 4.86 10.38
N GLN A 200 16.29 5.68 10.37
CA GLN A 200 17.61 5.25 10.81
C GLN A 200 17.61 4.81 12.28
N LYS A 201 16.93 5.56 13.17
CA LYS A 201 16.84 5.20 14.59
C LYS A 201 16.11 3.86 14.76
N ILE A 202 15.00 3.64 14.10
CA ILE A 202 14.21 2.41 14.24
C ILE A 202 15.01 1.21 13.70
N PHE A 203 15.43 1.26 12.46
CA PHE A 203 15.95 0.07 11.78
C PHE A 203 17.43 -0.21 12.06
N ALA A 204 18.27 0.80 12.05
CA ALA A 204 19.69 0.60 12.31
C ALA A 204 20.01 0.43 13.79
N ARG A 205 19.35 1.21 14.69
CA ARG A 205 19.70 1.20 16.11
C ARG A 205 18.84 0.25 16.95
N ASN A 206 17.50 0.30 16.78
CA ASN A 206 16.60 -0.51 17.63
C ASN A 206 16.53 -1.96 17.17
N PHE A 207 16.54 -2.20 15.84
CA PHE A 207 16.47 -3.55 15.26
C PHE A 207 17.83 -4.11 14.84
N ASP A 208 18.90 -3.33 14.91
CA ASP A 208 20.25 -3.74 14.48
C ASP A 208 20.29 -4.33 13.06
N MET A 209 19.48 -3.76 12.12
CA MET A 209 19.47 -4.19 10.73
C MET A 209 20.64 -3.58 9.95
N ASN A 210 21.11 -4.29 8.93
CA ASN A 210 22.00 -3.68 7.94
C ASN A 210 21.22 -2.66 7.12
N LEU A 211 21.43 -1.37 7.36
CA LEU A 211 20.77 -0.27 6.69
C LEU A 211 21.76 0.49 5.79
N CYS A 212 21.55 0.41 4.49
CA CYS A 212 22.21 1.26 3.50
C CYS A 212 21.38 2.54 3.33
N TYR A 213 21.77 3.60 4.00
CA TYR A 213 21.16 4.92 3.87
C TYR A 213 21.80 5.71 2.72
N ILE A 214 20.98 6.22 1.81
CA ILE A 214 21.43 7.00 0.67
C ILE A 214 20.72 8.35 0.70
N ASP A 215 21.47 9.43 0.84
CA ASP A 215 20.95 10.77 0.61
C ASP A 215 21.07 11.11 -0.88
N ALA A 216 19.96 11.10 -1.56
CA ALA A 216 19.81 11.46 -2.97
C ALA A 216 18.97 12.74 -3.16
N SER A 217 18.75 13.51 -2.08
CA SER A 217 17.84 14.66 -2.08
C SER A 217 18.17 15.68 -3.17
N ASP A 218 19.44 16.01 -3.36
CA ASP A 218 19.86 16.93 -4.43
C ASP A 218 19.54 16.38 -5.81
N ARG A 219 19.84 15.11 -6.05
CA ARG A 219 19.60 14.42 -7.32
C ARG A 219 18.14 14.43 -7.73
N PHE A 220 17.22 14.20 -6.79
CA PHE A 220 15.77 14.26 -7.05
C PHE A 220 15.29 15.69 -7.27
N LEU A 221 15.68 16.62 -6.40
CA LEU A 221 15.22 18.02 -6.49
C LEU A 221 15.73 18.71 -7.74
N ASP A 222 16.95 18.41 -8.18
CA ASP A 222 17.49 18.97 -9.42
C ASP A 222 16.72 18.48 -10.66
N LYS A 223 16.29 17.20 -10.69
CA LYS A 223 15.45 16.67 -11.78
C LYS A 223 14.02 17.18 -11.76
N LEU A 224 13.51 17.57 -10.59
CA LEU A 224 12.17 18.15 -10.41
C LEU A 224 12.13 19.66 -10.64
N LYS A 225 13.28 20.30 -10.83
CA LYS A 225 13.35 21.75 -11.01
C LYS A 225 12.55 22.22 -12.22
N GLY A 226 11.57 23.11 -11.98
CA GLY A 226 10.69 23.67 -13.01
C GLY A 226 9.58 22.71 -13.49
N VAL A 227 9.48 21.49 -12.97
CA VAL A 227 8.43 20.54 -13.34
C VAL A 227 7.15 20.85 -12.56
N ALA A 228 6.11 21.29 -13.27
CA ALA A 228 4.81 21.63 -12.70
C ALA A 228 3.75 20.54 -12.90
N ASP A 229 3.87 19.72 -13.94
CA ASP A 229 2.91 18.67 -14.26
C ASP A 229 2.97 17.52 -13.27
N PRO A 230 1.85 17.16 -12.60
CA PRO A 230 1.84 16.14 -11.55
C PRO A 230 2.26 14.75 -12.05
N GLU A 231 1.87 14.39 -13.27
CA GLU A 231 2.21 13.07 -13.82
C GLU A 231 3.69 12.97 -14.18
N GLN A 232 4.29 14.08 -14.67
CA GLN A 232 5.74 14.14 -14.87
C GLN A 232 6.51 14.06 -13.54
N LYS A 233 6.05 14.76 -12.48
CA LYS A 233 6.64 14.61 -11.14
C LYS A 233 6.64 13.16 -10.69
N ARG A 234 5.50 12.46 -10.78
CA ARG A 234 5.37 11.05 -10.40
C ARG A 234 6.33 10.15 -11.18
N LYS A 235 6.44 10.35 -12.50
CA LYS A 235 7.34 9.59 -13.37
C LYS A 235 8.81 9.83 -13.03
N ILE A 236 9.21 11.08 -12.80
CA ILE A 236 10.59 11.43 -12.42
C ILE A 236 10.93 10.80 -11.07
N ILE A 237 10.07 10.98 -10.06
CA ILE A 237 10.31 10.46 -8.72
C ILE A 237 10.41 8.94 -8.75
N GLY A 238 9.46 8.27 -9.42
CA GLY A 238 9.43 6.82 -9.52
C GLY A 238 10.65 6.26 -10.25
N LYS A 239 11.01 6.86 -11.40
CA LYS A 239 12.18 6.43 -12.17
C LYS A 239 13.48 6.61 -11.38
N GLU A 240 13.65 7.79 -10.78
CA GLU A 240 14.86 8.10 -10.05
C GLU A 240 15.05 7.22 -8.81
N PHE A 241 13.94 6.91 -8.12
CA PHE A 241 13.98 5.98 -6.99
C PHE A 241 14.50 4.60 -7.43
N ILE A 242 14.03 4.09 -8.58
CA ILE A 242 14.48 2.83 -9.15
C ILE A 242 15.96 2.88 -9.51
N ASP A 243 16.40 3.97 -10.17
CA ASP A 243 17.79 4.12 -10.59
C ASP A 243 18.74 4.13 -9.37
N VAL A 244 18.42 4.92 -8.33
CA VAL A 244 19.22 4.97 -7.09
C VAL A 244 19.21 3.65 -6.34
N PHE A 245 18.04 2.98 -6.26
CA PHE A 245 17.94 1.67 -5.64
C PHE A 245 18.76 0.62 -6.40
N ALA A 246 18.70 0.60 -7.73
CA ALA A 246 19.45 -0.34 -8.56
C ALA A 246 20.97 -0.16 -8.41
N GLU A 247 21.46 1.10 -8.36
CA GLU A 247 22.88 1.42 -8.10
C GLU A 247 23.35 0.89 -6.74
N ALA A 248 22.50 0.96 -5.72
CA ALA A 248 22.81 0.42 -4.41
C ALA A 248 22.76 -1.11 -4.37
N ALA A 249 21.71 -1.69 -4.93
CA ALA A 249 21.48 -3.13 -4.95
C ALA A 249 22.60 -3.87 -5.70
N ALA A 250 23.12 -3.29 -6.78
CA ALA A 250 24.26 -3.84 -7.54
C ALA A 250 25.53 -4.01 -6.67
N LYS A 251 25.72 -3.20 -5.62
CA LYS A 251 26.86 -3.27 -4.70
C LYS A 251 26.67 -4.29 -3.57
N ILE A 252 25.42 -4.75 -3.34
CA ILE A 252 25.09 -5.62 -2.21
C ILE A 252 25.26 -7.10 -2.58
N ASP A 253 25.22 -7.42 -3.88
CA ASP A 253 25.34 -8.81 -4.39
C ASP A 253 24.33 -9.75 -3.72
N ALA A 254 23.05 -9.39 -3.77
CA ALA A 254 21.95 -10.16 -3.23
C ALA A 254 21.13 -10.77 -4.38
N PRO A 255 20.93 -12.10 -4.41
CA PRO A 255 20.10 -12.75 -5.44
C PRO A 255 18.59 -12.62 -5.17
N PHE A 256 18.20 -12.17 -3.98
CA PHE A 256 16.81 -11.99 -3.59
C PHE A 256 16.45 -10.53 -3.34
N LEU A 257 15.23 -10.17 -3.75
CA LEU A 257 14.59 -8.88 -3.49
C LEU A 257 13.37 -9.07 -2.60
N GLY A 258 13.37 -8.45 -1.42
CA GLY A 258 12.19 -8.37 -0.56
C GLY A 258 11.19 -7.35 -1.10
N GLN A 259 9.91 -7.71 -1.12
CA GLN A 259 8.82 -6.86 -1.59
C GLN A 259 7.66 -6.80 -0.58
N GLY A 260 7.06 -5.62 -0.47
CA GLY A 260 5.93 -5.35 0.42
C GLY A 260 4.56 -5.52 -0.26
N THR A 261 4.43 -6.44 -1.21
CA THR A 261 3.16 -6.78 -1.85
C THR A 261 2.19 -7.30 -0.80
N ILE A 262 0.97 -6.76 -0.75
CA ILE A 262 -0.10 -7.18 0.14
C ILE A 262 -1.27 -7.78 -0.66
N TYR A 263 -2.18 -8.46 0.02
CA TYR A 263 -3.26 -9.21 -0.63
C TYR A 263 -4.18 -8.33 -1.51
N PRO A 264 -4.59 -7.12 -1.10
CA PRO A 264 -5.35 -6.22 -1.98
C PRO A 264 -4.63 -5.88 -3.29
N ASP A 265 -3.30 -5.75 -3.29
CA ASP A 265 -2.53 -5.45 -4.51
C ASP A 265 -2.64 -6.60 -5.52
N ILE A 266 -2.64 -7.85 -5.03
CA ILE A 266 -2.84 -9.04 -5.86
C ILE A 266 -4.26 -9.05 -6.44
N LEU A 267 -5.27 -8.79 -5.61
CA LEU A 267 -6.67 -8.81 -6.05
C LEU A 267 -6.96 -7.73 -7.10
N GLU A 268 -6.38 -6.54 -6.95
CA GLU A 268 -6.52 -5.44 -7.91
C GLU A 268 -5.80 -5.71 -9.24
N SER A 269 -4.84 -6.62 -9.26
CA SER A 269 -4.10 -7.01 -10.47
C SER A 269 -4.80 -8.09 -11.29
N ILE A 270 -5.86 -8.72 -10.75
CA ILE A 270 -6.60 -9.79 -11.44
C ILE A 270 -7.87 -9.20 -12.07
N PRO A 271 -8.00 -9.19 -13.41
CA PRO A 271 -9.23 -8.72 -14.07
C PRO A 271 -10.41 -9.64 -13.74
N LEU A 272 -11.55 -9.07 -13.32
CA LEU A 272 -12.77 -9.80 -13.01
C LEU A 272 -13.38 -10.50 -14.23
N ASP A 273 -13.16 -9.94 -15.43
CA ASP A 273 -13.69 -10.42 -16.70
C ASP A 273 -12.78 -11.40 -17.44
N GLY A 274 -11.64 -11.75 -16.84
CA GLY A 274 -10.66 -12.62 -17.48
C GLY A 274 -9.94 -11.99 -18.67
N ASN A 275 -10.15 -10.69 -18.92
CA ASN A 275 -9.44 -9.98 -19.99
C ASN A 275 -7.99 -9.74 -19.60
N PRO A 276 -6.99 -10.36 -20.23
CA PRO A 276 -5.57 -10.19 -19.90
C PRO A 276 -5.07 -8.76 -20.14
N ASN A 277 -5.87 -7.90 -20.80
CA ASN A 277 -5.56 -6.50 -21.06
C ASN A 277 -6.25 -5.53 -20.08
N GLY A 278 -6.95 -6.02 -19.05
CA GLY A 278 -7.52 -5.22 -17.97
C GLY A 278 -6.42 -4.43 -17.24
N VAL A 279 -6.76 -3.21 -16.80
CA VAL A 279 -5.79 -2.25 -16.23
C VAL A 279 -5.13 -2.84 -14.97
N ILE A 280 -3.90 -3.29 -15.11
CA ILE A 280 -3.04 -3.67 -13.99
C ILE A 280 -2.48 -2.36 -13.41
N LYS A 281 -2.85 -2.03 -12.17
CA LYS A 281 -2.18 -0.95 -11.45
C LYS A 281 -0.71 -1.31 -11.28
N SER A 282 0.17 -0.54 -11.91
CA SER A 282 1.63 -0.75 -11.90
C SER A 282 2.28 -0.18 -10.63
N HIS A 283 1.73 -0.48 -9.45
CA HIS A 283 2.21 0.13 -8.20
C HIS A 283 3.45 -0.54 -7.60
N HIS A 284 3.87 -1.68 -8.12
CA HIS A 284 5.09 -2.34 -7.68
C HIS A 284 6.23 -2.04 -8.65
N ASN A 285 7.27 -1.37 -8.13
CA ASN A 285 8.44 -0.89 -8.88
C ASN A 285 9.32 -1.99 -9.53
N VAL A 286 8.94 -3.26 -9.43
CA VAL A 286 9.73 -4.38 -10.00
C VAL A 286 9.82 -4.30 -11.53
N GLY A 287 8.77 -3.82 -12.19
CA GLY A 287 8.77 -3.64 -13.65
C GLY A 287 9.66 -2.51 -14.16
N GLY A 288 10.21 -1.70 -13.27
CA GLY A 288 11.12 -0.60 -13.58
C GLY A 288 12.60 -0.91 -13.33
N LEU A 289 12.92 -2.04 -12.66
CA LEU A 289 14.32 -2.43 -12.46
C LEU A 289 15.00 -2.78 -13.80
N PRO A 290 16.30 -2.53 -13.93
CA PRO A 290 17.08 -2.93 -15.10
C PRO A 290 16.88 -4.41 -15.42
N LYS A 291 16.71 -4.73 -16.72
CA LYS A 291 16.40 -6.10 -17.19
C LYS A 291 17.48 -7.14 -16.91
N ASP A 292 18.68 -6.70 -16.63
CA ASP A 292 19.84 -7.49 -16.23
C ASP A 292 19.84 -7.86 -14.74
N MET A 293 19.07 -7.17 -13.92
CA MET A 293 18.88 -7.51 -12.51
C MET A 293 17.82 -8.62 -12.34
N LYS A 294 18.29 -9.87 -12.26
CA LYS A 294 17.43 -11.07 -12.08
C LYS A 294 17.29 -11.42 -10.60
N PHE A 295 16.45 -10.69 -9.87
CA PHE A 295 16.13 -11.07 -8.50
C PHE A 295 15.07 -12.18 -8.43
N LYS A 296 15.22 -13.05 -7.42
CA LYS A 296 14.11 -13.88 -6.93
C LYS A 296 13.36 -13.08 -5.87
N LEU A 297 12.02 -13.06 -5.93
CA LEU A 297 11.22 -12.28 -5.00
C LEU A 297 10.99 -13.01 -3.68
N VAL A 298 10.99 -12.23 -2.58
CA VAL A 298 10.57 -12.66 -1.24
C VAL A 298 9.43 -11.75 -0.82
N GLU A 299 8.19 -12.24 -0.86
CA GLU A 299 6.95 -11.48 -0.63
C GLU A 299 6.18 -12.06 0.56
N PRO A 300 6.70 -11.92 1.78
CA PRO A 300 6.19 -12.65 2.94
C PRO A 300 4.78 -12.22 3.39
N VAL A 301 4.29 -11.04 2.97
CA VAL A 301 2.99 -10.51 3.39
C VAL A 301 1.95 -10.51 2.27
N GLU A 302 2.21 -11.15 1.14
CA GLU A 302 1.33 -11.19 -0.03
C GLU A 302 -0.09 -11.76 0.25
N ARG A 303 -0.22 -12.53 1.33
CA ARG A 303 -1.48 -13.14 1.77
C ARG A 303 -2.24 -12.30 2.79
N LEU A 304 -1.70 -11.16 3.23
CA LEU A 304 -2.27 -10.35 4.31
C LEU A 304 -3.05 -9.13 3.79
N PHE A 305 -4.16 -8.83 4.44
CA PHE A 305 -4.79 -7.52 4.36
C PHE A 305 -3.98 -6.48 5.15
N LYS A 306 -4.23 -5.20 4.90
CA LYS A 306 -3.47 -4.09 5.49
C LYS A 306 -3.50 -4.05 7.02
N ASP A 307 -4.62 -4.40 7.63
CA ASP A 307 -4.77 -4.49 9.09
C ASP A 307 -4.06 -5.70 9.68
N GLU A 308 -4.07 -6.84 8.96
CA GLU A 308 -3.27 -8.02 9.34
C GLU A 308 -1.77 -7.68 9.29
N VAL A 309 -1.31 -6.96 8.26
CA VAL A 309 0.08 -6.45 8.20
C VAL A 309 0.41 -5.58 9.40
N ARG A 310 -0.48 -4.67 9.79
CA ARG A 310 -0.28 -3.84 10.99
C ARG A 310 -0.25 -4.67 12.28
N ALA A 311 -1.11 -5.68 12.39
CA ALA A 311 -1.10 -6.60 13.53
C ALA A 311 0.23 -7.36 13.64
N VAL A 312 0.72 -7.91 12.53
CA VAL A 312 2.05 -8.54 12.44
C VAL A 312 3.15 -7.56 12.84
N GLY A 313 3.11 -6.32 12.37
CA GLY A 313 4.09 -5.30 12.72
C GLY A 313 4.16 -5.01 14.24
N ARG A 314 3.00 -4.90 14.91
CA ARG A 314 2.94 -4.73 16.38
C ARG A 314 3.55 -5.93 17.11
N MET A 315 3.24 -7.14 16.68
CA MET A 315 3.80 -8.37 17.25
C MET A 315 5.31 -8.51 17.05
N LEU A 316 5.83 -7.94 15.97
CA LEU A 316 7.26 -7.89 15.70
C LEU A 316 7.98 -6.77 16.47
N GLY A 317 7.25 -5.95 17.26
CA GLY A 317 7.80 -4.88 18.06
C GLY A 317 8.10 -3.58 17.30
N LEU A 318 7.51 -3.39 16.11
CA LEU A 318 7.60 -2.11 15.43
C LEU A 318 6.82 -1.03 16.19
N PRO A 319 7.36 0.20 16.32
CA PRO A 319 6.72 1.24 17.10
C PRO A 319 5.40 1.72 16.47
N SER A 320 4.48 2.17 17.33
CA SER A 320 3.15 2.63 16.91
C SER A 320 3.21 3.81 15.94
N GLU A 321 4.19 4.71 16.11
CA GLU A 321 4.41 5.86 15.21
C GLU A 321 4.67 5.42 13.76
N LEU A 322 5.17 4.20 13.56
CA LEU A 322 5.38 3.63 12.23
C LEU A 322 4.15 2.85 11.76
N ILE A 323 3.56 2.03 12.63
CA ILE A 323 2.47 1.11 12.28
C ILE A 323 1.15 1.85 12.10
N ASP A 324 0.86 2.84 12.96
CA ASP A 324 -0.42 3.53 13.00
C ASP A 324 -0.41 4.87 12.25
N ARG A 325 0.66 5.12 11.50
CA ARG A 325 0.78 6.34 10.70
C ARG A 325 -0.27 6.44 9.60
N HIS A 326 -0.67 7.67 9.30
CA HIS A 326 -1.53 7.96 8.15
C HIS A 326 -0.87 7.49 6.85
N PRO A 327 -1.66 7.07 5.85
CA PRO A 327 -1.13 6.77 4.52
C PRO A 327 -0.29 7.94 4.00
N PHE A 328 0.80 7.60 3.28
CA PHE A 328 1.65 8.59 2.66
C PHE A 328 1.96 8.11 1.23
N PRO A 329 1.72 8.94 0.22
CA PRO A 329 1.86 8.52 -1.16
C PRO A 329 3.32 8.25 -1.52
N GLY A 330 3.56 7.39 -2.51
CA GLY A 330 4.92 7.08 -2.98
C GLY A 330 5.72 8.32 -3.42
N PRO A 331 5.14 9.29 -4.15
CA PRO A 331 5.82 10.55 -4.48
C PRO A 331 5.99 11.51 -3.28
N SER A 332 5.53 11.12 -2.09
CA SER A 332 5.71 11.84 -0.82
C SER A 332 5.15 13.26 -0.86
N LEU A 333 5.85 14.26 -0.33
CA LEU A 333 5.44 15.66 -0.38
C LEU A 333 5.42 16.24 -1.80
N GLY A 334 6.00 15.54 -2.79
CA GLY A 334 6.02 16.00 -4.19
C GLY A 334 4.64 16.18 -4.81
N VAL A 335 3.61 15.43 -4.35
CA VAL A 335 2.20 15.55 -4.79
C VAL A 335 1.32 16.35 -3.83
N ARG A 336 1.93 16.92 -2.78
CA ARG A 336 1.33 17.90 -1.86
C ARG A 336 1.90 19.30 -2.04
N HIS A 337 2.86 19.44 -2.91
CA HIS A 337 3.43 20.69 -3.34
C HIS A 337 2.92 21.03 -4.75
N VAL A 338 1.89 21.87 -4.83
CA VAL A 338 1.29 22.26 -6.12
C VAL A 338 2.29 23.07 -6.93
N GLY A 339 2.43 22.73 -8.23
CA GLY A 339 3.36 23.38 -9.15
C GLY A 339 4.84 23.00 -8.94
N PRO A 340 5.78 23.78 -9.48
CA PRO A 340 7.21 23.50 -9.42
C PRO A 340 7.73 23.46 -7.98
N ILE A 341 8.53 22.44 -7.68
CA ILE A 341 9.08 22.26 -6.32
C ILE A 341 10.37 23.07 -6.19
N GLU A 342 10.39 23.96 -5.20
CA GLU A 342 11.59 24.70 -4.79
C GLU A 342 11.96 24.33 -3.35
N ARG A 343 13.25 24.36 -3.01
CA ARG A 343 13.74 23.93 -1.69
C ARG A 343 13.13 24.71 -0.53
N ASN A 344 12.98 26.04 -0.70
CA ASN A 344 12.38 26.91 0.31
C ASN A 344 10.88 26.65 0.50
N THR A 345 10.12 26.49 -0.57
CA THR A 345 8.68 26.22 -0.50
C THR A 345 8.38 24.79 -0.03
N LEU A 346 9.23 23.83 -0.37
CA LEU A 346 9.18 22.48 0.17
C LEU A 346 9.48 22.47 1.69
N ALA A 347 10.41 23.30 2.17
CA ALA A 347 10.66 23.45 3.59
C ALA A 347 9.44 24.03 4.32
N MET A 348 8.77 25.05 3.74
CA MET A 348 7.52 25.60 4.27
C MET A 348 6.44 24.51 4.41
N LEU A 349 6.24 23.72 3.35
CA LEU A 349 5.28 22.61 3.38
C LEU A 349 5.61 21.58 4.47
N ARG A 350 6.89 21.22 4.59
CA ARG A 350 7.37 20.24 5.58
C ARG A 350 7.11 20.70 7.02
N GLU A 351 7.37 21.97 7.31
CA GLU A 351 7.08 22.56 8.63
C GLU A 351 5.57 22.63 8.89
N ALA A 352 4.77 23.07 7.91
CA ALA A 352 3.32 23.12 8.04
C ALA A 352 2.71 21.73 8.25
N ASP A 353 3.16 20.69 7.52
CA ASP A 353 2.69 19.31 7.70
C ASP A 353 3.05 18.74 9.07
N ALA A 354 4.22 19.10 9.61
CA ALA A 354 4.61 18.74 10.96
C ALA A 354 3.70 19.38 12.02
N ILE A 355 3.39 20.67 11.90
CA ILE A 355 2.46 21.38 12.79
C ILE A 355 1.07 20.75 12.75
N VAL A 356 0.54 20.46 11.54
CA VAL A 356 -0.77 19.80 11.38
C VAL A 356 -0.78 18.45 12.09
N THR A 357 0.26 17.64 11.91
CA THR A 357 0.38 16.32 12.53
C THR A 357 0.48 16.41 14.06
N GLU A 358 1.27 17.36 14.59
CA GLU A 358 1.42 17.59 16.01
C GLU A 358 0.10 18.00 16.67
N GLU A 359 -0.59 19.00 16.14
CA GLU A 359 -1.84 19.49 16.72
C GLU A 359 -2.96 18.46 16.60
N LEU A 360 -3.05 17.74 15.48
CA LEU A 360 -3.99 16.64 15.31
C LEU A 360 -3.78 15.54 16.38
N THR A 361 -2.51 15.23 16.67
CA THR A 361 -2.14 14.22 17.68
C THR A 361 -2.46 14.71 19.09
N LYS A 362 -2.07 15.93 19.46
CA LYS A 362 -2.37 16.53 20.77
C LYS A 362 -3.86 16.59 21.05
N ALA A 363 -4.67 16.93 20.06
CA ALA A 363 -6.12 16.99 20.17
C ALA A 363 -6.81 15.61 20.14
N GLY A 364 -6.07 14.50 19.99
CA GLY A 364 -6.61 13.13 19.94
C GLY A 364 -7.44 12.86 18.66
N TRP A 365 -7.16 13.57 17.58
CA TRP A 365 -7.83 13.41 16.30
C TRP A 365 -7.03 12.58 15.29
N TYR A 366 -5.74 12.30 15.53
CA TYR A 366 -4.89 11.58 14.60
C TYR A 366 -5.49 10.22 14.18
N HIS A 367 -5.97 9.43 15.11
CA HIS A 367 -6.58 8.12 14.84
C HIS A 367 -8.07 8.17 14.48
N LYS A 368 -8.70 9.36 14.52
CA LYS A 368 -10.09 9.56 14.11
C LYS A 368 -10.24 9.94 12.64
N THR A 369 -9.12 10.26 12.00
CA THR A 369 -9.05 10.59 10.57
C THR A 369 -8.23 9.53 9.83
N TRP A 370 -8.66 9.20 8.61
CA TRP A 370 -7.90 8.28 7.77
C TRP A 370 -6.61 8.93 7.28
N GLN A 371 -6.70 10.23 6.89
CA GLN A 371 -5.54 11.03 6.47
C GLN A 371 -5.81 12.51 6.68
N THR A 372 -4.85 13.22 7.28
CA THR A 372 -4.85 14.69 7.42
C THR A 372 -3.45 15.20 7.13
N PHE A 373 -3.33 16.24 6.30
CA PHE A 373 -2.05 16.74 5.82
C PHE A 373 -2.13 18.18 5.35
N ALA A 374 -0.96 18.82 5.25
CA ALA A 374 -0.80 20.13 4.64
C ALA A 374 -0.49 20.03 3.12
N ILE A 375 -0.87 21.06 2.39
CA ILE A 375 -0.63 21.23 0.95
C ILE A 375 -0.07 22.63 0.72
N PHE A 376 1.03 22.72 0.00
CA PHE A 376 1.56 24.02 -0.45
C PHE A 376 0.84 24.49 -1.70
N VAL A 377 0.29 25.72 -1.64
CA VAL A 377 -0.41 26.36 -2.76
C VAL A 377 0.44 27.54 -3.23
N PRO A 378 0.93 27.56 -4.49
CA PRO A 378 1.87 28.56 -4.99
C PRO A 378 1.19 29.90 -5.36
N VAL A 379 0.28 30.37 -4.48
CA VAL A 379 -0.44 31.63 -4.62
C VAL A 379 -0.04 32.55 -3.49
N LYS A 380 0.45 33.73 -3.83
CA LYS A 380 0.75 34.77 -2.85
C LYS A 380 -0.48 35.61 -2.57
N THR A 381 -0.78 35.80 -1.30
CA THR A 381 -1.91 36.60 -0.81
C THR A 381 -1.42 37.77 0.01
N VAL A 382 -2.26 38.83 0.07
CA VAL A 382 -2.00 39.95 0.98
C VAL A 382 -2.32 39.54 2.40
N GLY A 383 -1.41 39.82 3.31
CA GLY A 383 -1.57 39.65 4.74
C GLY A 383 -0.98 40.83 5.53
N ILE A 384 -1.09 40.78 6.83
CA ILE A 384 -0.42 41.70 7.75
C ILE A 384 0.40 40.85 8.73
N LYS A 385 1.72 41.05 8.74
CA LYS A 385 2.66 40.39 9.66
C LYS A 385 3.46 41.47 10.39
N ASN A 386 3.46 41.45 11.73
CA ASN A 386 4.15 42.46 12.56
C ASN A 386 3.78 43.91 12.21
N GLY A 387 2.50 44.17 11.93
CA GLY A 387 2.01 45.50 11.59
C GLY A 387 2.31 45.98 10.15
N HIS A 388 3.00 45.18 9.34
CA HIS A 388 3.32 45.51 7.96
C HIS A 388 2.59 44.61 6.98
N ARG A 389 2.31 45.13 5.78
CA ARG A 389 1.72 44.35 4.68
C ARG A 389 2.72 43.29 4.20
N SER A 390 2.28 42.03 4.12
CA SER A 390 3.05 40.91 3.58
C SER A 390 2.41 40.35 2.31
N TYR A 391 3.22 39.68 1.48
CA TYR A 391 2.80 38.97 0.26
C TYR A 391 3.39 37.57 0.29
N ASP A 392 2.69 36.70 1.03
CA ASP A 392 3.18 35.36 1.34
C ASP A 392 2.25 34.27 0.79
N TYR A 393 2.69 33.02 0.88
CA TYR A 393 2.00 31.87 0.32
C TYR A 393 0.83 31.37 1.19
N VAL A 394 0.05 30.49 0.58
CA VAL A 394 -1.10 29.81 1.19
C VAL A 394 -0.72 28.36 1.48
N ILE A 395 -1.13 27.88 2.65
CA ILE A 395 -1.18 26.46 3.01
C ILE A 395 -2.63 26.02 3.03
N ALA A 396 -2.96 24.91 2.35
CA ALA A 396 -4.24 24.24 2.51
C ALA A 396 -4.08 23.06 3.48
N ILE A 397 -5.11 22.86 4.33
CA ILE A 397 -5.23 21.66 5.16
C ILE A 397 -6.32 20.79 4.56
N ARG A 398 -6.05 19.51 4.37
CA ARG A 398 -7.00 18.51 3.92
C ARG A 398 -7.12 17.40 4.97
N SER A 399 -8.36 17.07 5.35
CA SER A 399 -8.65 15.98 6.28
C SER A 399 -9.81 15.15 5.76
N ILE A 400 -9.60 13.86 5.63
CA ILE A 400 -10.57 12.93 5.03
C ILE A 400 -10.67 11.62 5.80
N ASN A 401 -11.84 10.99 5.67
CA ASN A 401 -12.06 9.59 6.00
C ASN A 401 -12.39 8.81 4.73
N SER A 402 -11.80 7.62 4.62
CA SER A 402 -12.03 6.67 3.54
C SER A 402 -11.91 5.25 4.07
N VAL A 403 -12.58 4.32 3.40
CA VAL A 403 -12.47 2.88 3.70
C VAL A 403 -11.57 2.18 2.67
N ASP A 404 -11.68 2.57 1.42
CA ASP A 404 -11.11 1.89 0.25
C ASP A 404 -10.22 2.78 -0.63
N ALA A 405 -10.04 4.05 -0.25
CA ALA A 405 -9.38 5.08 -1.04
C ALA A 405 -10.06 5.39 -2.41
N VAL A 406 -11.17 4.72 -2.74
CA VAL A 406 -11.97 5.00 -3.96
C VAL A 406 -12.86 6.19 -3.73
N THR A 407 -13.57 6.20 -2.59
CA THR A 407 -14.38 7.33 -2.13
C THR A 407 -13.80 7.90 -0.83
N ALA A 408 -13.93 9.20 -0.62
CA ALA A 408 -13.50 9.84 0.61
C ALA A 408 -14.44 10.98 1.01
N GLN A 409 -14.74 11.03 2.30
CA GLN A 409 -15.55 12.10 2.90
C GLN A 409 -14.65 13.06 3.67
N VAL A 410 -14.97 14.35 3.60
CA VAL A 410 -14.27 15.37 4.37
C VAL A 410 -14.58 15.21 5.86
N VAL A 411 -13.56 15.25 6.69
CA VAL A 411 -13.71 15.27 8.13
C VAL A 411 -14.04 16.69 8.59
N ARG A 412 -15.02 16.84 9.46
CA ARG A 412 -15.32 18.10 10.11
C ARG A 412 -14.47 18.23 11.38
N LEU A 413 -13.23 18.67 11.23
CA LEU A 413 -12.38 18.95 12.38
C LEU A 413 -12.98 20.05 13.24
N PRO A 414 -12.79 20.05 14.57
CA PRO A 414 -13.19 21.15 15.45
C PRO A 414 -12.59 22.48 14.96
N TRP A 415 -13.39 23.54 15.00
CA TRP A 415 -12.96 24.85 14.52
C TRP A 415 -11.75 25.37 15.31
N GLU A 416 -11.75 25.17 16.61
CA GLU A 416 -10.68 25.56 17.53
C GLU A 416 -9.36 24.86 17.19
N LEU A 417 -9.43 23.61 16.71
CA LEU A 417 -8.25 22.88 16.25
C LEU A 417 -7.69 23.47 14.95
N LEU A 418 -8.58 23.84 14.00
CA LEU A 418 -8.18 24.51 12.77
C LEU A 418 -7.58 25.88 13.03
N GLU A 419 -8.15 26.65 13.98
CA GLU A 419 -7.61 27.95 14.41
C GLU A 419 -6.20 27.77 15.02
N THR A 420 -6.02 26.79 15.91
CA THR A 420 -4.70 26.49 16.51
C THR A 420 -3.66 26.12 15.45
N MET A 421 -4.04 25.26 14.48
CA MET A 421 -3.16 24.91 13.36
C MET A 421 -2.79 26.13 12.53
N MET A 422 -3.78 26.96 12.19
CA MET A 422 -3.59 28.20 11.42
C MET A 422 -2.67 29.18 12.13
N GLU A 423 -2.92 29.46 13.41
CA GLU A 423 -2.10 30.37 14.21
C GLU A 423 -0.64 29.92 14.28
N ARG A 424 -0.42 28.63 14.52
CA ARG A 424 0.92 28.06 14.55
C ARG A 424 1.61 28.14 13.19
N ILE A 425 0.92 27.74 12.12
CA ILE A 425 1.51 27.75 10.76
C ILE A 425 1.90 29.17 10.38
N VAL A 426 1.02 30.17 10.55
CA VAL A 426 1.31 31.57 10.20
C VAL A 426 2.44 32.16 11.04
N ARG A 427 2.54 31.78 12.32
CA ARG A 427 3.56 32.27 13.23
C ARG A 427 4.91 31.59 13.02
N GLU A 428 4.94 30.26 12.83
CA GLU A 428 6.15 29.43 12.87
C GLU A 428 6.72 29.13 11.47
N VAL A 429 5.93 29.27 10.40
CA VAL A 429 6.37 29.04 9.02
C VAL A 429 6.55 30.37 8.31
N ASP A 430 7.82 30.76 8.11
CA ASP A 430 8.11 31.99 7.38
C ASP A 430 7.70 31.88 5.91
N GLY A 431 7.11 32.96 5.37
CA GLY A 431 6.61 33.01 4.00
C GLY A 431 5.19 32.48 3.82
N VAL A 432 4.48 32.20 4.92
CA VAL A 432 3.06 31.82 4.92
C VAL A 432 2.25 32.87 5.70
N ASN A 433 1.15 33.36 5.11
CA ASN A 433 0.23 34.29 5.77
C ASN A 433 -1.24 33.89 5.70
N ARG A 434 -1.55 32.74 5.11
CA ARG A 434 -2.94 32.26 4.97
C ARG A 434 -3.01 30.74 5.03
N VAL A 435 -4.01 30.25 5.78
CA VAL A 435 -4.38 28.83 5.81
C VAL A 435 -5.83 28.69 5.34
N VAL A 436 -6.10 27.70 4.52
CA VAL A 436 -7.45 27.34 4.03
C VAL A 436 -7.73 25.87 4.35
N TYR A 437 -9.01 25.51 4.46
CA TYR A 437 -9.43 24.13 4.68
C TYR A 437 -10.15 23.60 3.44
N ASP A 438 -9.69 22.47 2.88
CA ASP A 438 -10.32 21.85 1.72
C ASP A 438 -11.52 20.99 2.14
N ILE A 439 -12.71 21.41 1.71
CA ILE A 439 -14.00 20.77 2.01
C ILE A 439 -14.50 19.88 0.87
N THR A 440 -13.64 19.49 -0.08
CA THR A 440 -14.04 18.74 -1.27
C THR A 440 -13.96 17.24 -1.00
N ALA A 441 -15.07 16.52 -1.19
CA ALA A 441 -15.13 15.06 -1.12
C ALA A 441 -14.48 14.39 -2.36
N LYS A 442 -14.24 13.09 -2.30
CA LYS A 442 -13.87 12.30 -3.47
C LYS A 442 -14.99 11.31 -3.82
N PRO A 443 -15.60 11.34 -5.02
CA PRO A 443 -15.51 12.43 -5.99
C PRO A 443 -16.17 13.72 -5.51
N PRO A 444 -16.01 14.89 -6.16
CA PRO A 444 -15.31 15.14 -7.43
C PRO A 444 -13.79 15.33 -7.30
N GLY A 445 -13.29 15.63 -6.11
CA GLY A 445 -11.85 15.77 -5.89
C GLY A 445 -11.12 14.42 -5.89
N THR A 446 -9.80 14.48 -5.73
CA THR A 446 -8.94 13.32 -5.42
C THR A 446 -8.50 13.39 -3.96
N ILE A 447 -7.79 12.39 -3.45
CA ILE A 447 -7.23 12.43 -2.09
C ILE A 447 -6.09 13.43 -2.04
N GLU A 448 -5.05 13.20 -2.82
CA GLU A 448 -3.96 14.14 -3.00
C GLU A 448 -4.37 15.21 -4.04
N TRP A 449 -3.77 16.40 -3.99
CA TRP A 449 -4.10 17.47 -4.93
C TRP A 449 -3.38 17.33 -6.28
N GLU A 450 -2.26 16.60 -6.31
CA GLU A 450 -1.51 16.28 -7.52
C GLU A 450 -1.28 14.77 -7.71
#